data_18c29f3b4f207a33c2850658bc7c1df0
#
_entry.id   18c29f3b4f207a33c2850658bc7c1df0
#
_cell.length_a   1.000
_cell.length_b   1.000
_cell.length_c   1.000
_cell.angle_alpha   90.00
_cell.angle_beta   90.00
_cell.angle_gamma   90.00
#
_symmetry.space_group_name_H-M   'P 1'
#
loop_
_entity.id
_entity.type
_entity.pdbx_description
1 polymer ?
#
loop_
_entity_poly.entity_id
_entity_poly.type
_entity_poly.pdbx_seq_one_letter_code
_entity_poly.pdbx_strand_id
1 'polypeptide(L)'
;NIIMEAIKLDHSQILEYQKNRFPYLMIDMATEVVPGESAKGFKNLTSNDWFFKCHFEGDPNMPGMLQVEALVQMSALSVLTLPGNKGKVVYLISANNIKLSRKVVVGDCFEIETNLLKWKRGLGSCEGVGKVNGEIACKAEFNIVMPDLIKEYKVIKE
;
A
#
# COMPACT_ATOMS: atom_id res chain seq x y z
N ASN A 1 -25.78 2.87 -6.35
CA ASN A 1 -24.45 2.49 -5.81
C ASN A 1 -24.13 1.08 -6.25
N ILE A 2 -23.24 0.94 -7.24
CA ILE A 2 -22.74 -0.37 -7.65
C ILE A 2 -21.71 -0.78 -6.61
N ILE A 3 -22.03 -1.83 -5.82
CA ILE A 3 -21.08 -2.45 -4.91
C ILE A 3 -20.16 -3.31 -5.78
N MET A 4 -18.87 -2.96 -5.81
CA MET A 4 -17.85 -3.78 -6.48
C MET A 4 -17.55 -5.00 -5.63
N GLU A 5 -17.46 -6.18 -6.26
CA GLU A 5 -17.05 -7.39 -5.57
C GLU A 5 -15.59 -7.34 -5.15
N ALA A 6 -15.29 -7.93 -3.99
CA ALA A 6 -13.91 -8.10 -3.55
C ALA A 6 -13.16 -9.05 -4.46
N ILE A 7 -11.94 -8.71 -4.78
CA ILE A 7 -11.04 -9.53 -5.59
C ILE A 7 -9.79 -9.90 -4.80
N LYS A 8 -9.17 -11.01 -5.15
CA LYS A 8 -7.91 -11.46 -4.60
C LYS A 8 -6.84 -11.33 -5.67
N LEU A 9 -5.68 -10.78 -5.31
CA LEU A 9 -4.54 -10.67 -6.20
C LEU A 9 -3.36 -11.43 -5.62
N ASP A 10 -2.87 -12.42 -6.34
CA ASP A 10 -1.58 -13.03 -6.00
C ASP A 10 -0.44 -12.10 -6.41
N HIS A 11 0.79 -12.50 -6.11
CA HIS A 11 1.95 -11.64 -6.36
C HIS A 11 2.09 -11.26 -7.84
N SER A 12 1.92 -12.21 -8.76
CA SER A 12 2.03 -11.94 -10.19
C SER A 12 0.93 -11.00 -10.69
N GLN A 13 -0.27 -11.10 -10.13
CA GLN A 13 -1.37 -10.19 -10.44
C GLN A 13 -1.13 -8.79 -9.89
N ILE A 14 -0.54 -8.67 -8.69
CA ILE A 14 -0.12 -7.37 -8.15
C ILE A 14 0.81 -6.66 -9.14
N LEU A 15 1.78 -7.37 -9.73
CA LEU A 15 2.72 -6.80 -10.71
C LEU A 15 2.02 -6.27 -11.97
N GLU A 16 0.84 -6.79 -12.31
CA GLU A 16 0.06 -6.29 -13.44
C GLU A 16 -0.59 -4.93 -13.14
N TYR A 17 -0.98 -4.70 -11.89
CA TYR A 17 -1.68 -3.50 -11.48
C TYR A 17 -0.76 -2.35 -11.09
N GLN A 18 0.35 -2.63 -10.38
CA GLN A 18 1.23 -1.58 -9.92
C GLN A 18 2.66 -1.73 -10.45
N LYS A 19 3.37 -0.61 -10.51
CA LYS A 19 4.71 -0.54 -11.11
C LYS A 19 5.86 -0.63 -10.13
N ASN A 20 5.61 -0.74 -8.83
CA ASN A 20 6.68 -1.03 -7.87
C ASN A 20 7.27 -2.41 -8.16
N ARG A 21 8.59 -2.51 -8.10
CA ARG A 21 9.34 -3.75 -8.39
C ARG A 21 10.38 -4.00 -7.31
N PHE A 22 10.85 -5.23 -7.24
CA PHE A 22 11.97 -5.58 -6.37
C PHE A 22 13.14 -4.61 -6.59
N PRO A 23 13.80 -4.08 -5.53
CA PRO A 23 13.60 -4.44 -4.12
C PRO A 23 12.60 -3.54 -3.36
N TYR A 24 11.88 -2.67 -4.02
CA TYR A 24 11.00 -1.68 -3.38
C TYR A 24 9.53 -2.12 -3.26
N LEU A 25 9.13 -3.23 -3.84
CA LEU A 25 7.79 -3.78 -3.67
C LEU A 25 7.66 -4.37 -2.26
N MET A 26 6.76 -3.81 -1.46
CA MET A 26 6.59 -4.11 -0.03
C MET A 26 5.32 -4.90 0.29
N ILE A 27 4.69 -5.52 -0.72
CA ILE A 27 3.50 -6.35 -0.54
C ILE A 27 3.65 -7.65 -1.32
N ASP A 28 3.25 -8.76 -0.72
CA ASP A 28 3.35 -10.08 -1.34
C ASP A 28 2.03 -10.60 -1.89
N MET A 29 0.95 -10.38 -1.14
CA MET A 29 -0.41 -10.79 -1.50
C MET A 29 -1.41 -9.71 -1.14
N ALA A 30 -2.44 -9.56 -1.96
CA ALA A 30 -3.64 -8.81 -1.62
C ALA A 30 -4.80 -9.82 -1.48
N THR A 31 -5.17 -10.10 -0.25
CA THR A 31 -6.18 -11.13 0.07
C THR A 31 -7.60 -10.65 -0.20
N GLU A 32 -7.82 -9.33 -0.14
CA GLU A 32 -9.11 -8.73 -0.41
C GLU A 32 -8.92 -7.30 -0.89
N VAL A 33 -9.30 -7.03 -2.13
CA VAL A 33 -9.35 -5.67 -2.67
C VAL A 33 -10.78 -5.38 -3.07
N VAL A 34 -11.37 -4.35 -2.49
CA VAL A 34 -12.66 -3.82 -2.92
C VAL A 34 -12.39 -2.53 -3.71
N PRO A 35 -12.48 -2.56 -5.04
CA PRO A 35 -12.15 -1.40 -5.86
C PRO A 35 -12.90 -0.15 -5.41
N GLY A 36 -12.17 0.94 -5.21
CA GLY A 36 -12.72 2.21 -4.75
C GLY A 36 -12.98 2.30 -3.24
N GLU A 37 -12.72 1.24 -2.46
CA GLU A 37 -13.05 1.21 -1.04
C GLU A 37 -11.90 0.80 -0.12
N SER A 38 -11.25 -0.34 -0.37
CA SER A 38 -10.28 -0.92 0.56
C SER A 38 -9.34 -1.91 -0.10
N ALA A 39 -8.23 -2.19 0.57
CA ALA A 39 -7.33 -3.28 0.20
C ALA A 39 -6.68 -3.87 1.45
N LYS A 40 -6.61 -5.19 1.50
CA LYS A 40 -6.01 -5.95 2.59
C LYS A 40 -5.08 -7.01 2.02
N GLY A 41 -4.05 -7.32 2.76
CA GLY A 41 -3.10 -8.36 2.38
C GLY A 41 -1.93 -8.41 3.34
N PHE A 42 -0.77 -8.83 2.85
CA PHE A 42 0.39 -8.98 3.73
C PHE A 42 1.71 -8.92 2.97
N LYS A 43 2.77 -8.71 3.75
CA LYS A 43 4.16 -8.95 3.36
C LYS A 43 4.78 -9.93 4.34
N ASN A 44 5.41 -10.97 3.84
CA ASN A 44 6.25 -11.87 4.64
C ASN A 44 7.65 -11.27 4.78
N LEU A 45 8.15 -11.17 6.01
CA LEU A 45 9.49 -10.67 6.29
C LEU A 45 10.46 -11.84 6.41
N THR A 46 11.48 -11.83 5.57
CA THR A 46 12.49 -12.89 5.56
C THR A 46 13.89 -12.32 5.68
N SER A 47 14.87 -13.17 6.00
CA SER A 47 16.28 -12.77 6.05
C SER A 47 16.83 -12.27 4.70
N ASN A 48 16.11 -12.49 3.61
CA ASN A 48 16.49 -12.01 2.28
C ASN A 48 16.06 -10.56 2.01
N ASP A 49 15.24 -9.97 2.89
CA ASP A 49 14.88 -8.55 2.76
C ASP A 49 16.10 -7.68 3.08
N TRP A 50 16.47 -6.84 2.13
CA TRP A 50 17.72 -6.07 2.14
C TRP A 50 17.88 -5.14 3.37
N PHE A 51 16.77 -4.59 3.86
CA PHE A 51 16.81 -3.61 4.95
C PHE A 51 17.23 -4.22 6.29
N PHE A 52 17.07 -5.51 6.49
CA PHE A 52 17.54 -6.16 7.73
C PHE A 52 19.06 -6.19 7.86
N LYS A 53 19.79 -6.03 6.76
CA LYS A 53 21.26 -6.00 6.76
C LYS A 53 21.83 -4.64 7.16
N CYS A 54 21.03 -3.58 7.03
CA CYS A 54 21.51 -2.20 7.22
C CYS A 54 20.72 -1.42 8.28
N HIS A 55 19.64 -1.95 8.77
CA HIS A 55 18.76 -1.25 9.71
C HIS A 55 18.30 -2.20 10.84
N PHE A 56 19.07 -2.35 11.94
CA PHE A 56 20.40 -1.81 12.17
C PHE A 56 21.38 -2.96 12.40
N GLU A 57 22.69 -2.70 12.29
CA GLU A 57 23.70 -3.67 12.73
C GLU A 57 23.47 -4.00 14.21
N GLY A 58 23.28 -5.31 14.51
CA GLY A 58 22.97 -5.78 15.86
C GLY A 58 21.50 -5.62 16.30
N ASP A 59 20.67 -4.94 15.50
CA ASP A 59 19.23 -4.78 15.80
C ASP A 59 18.42 -4.73 14.48
N PRO A 60 18.33 -5.85 13.75
CA PRO A 60 17.61 -5.87 12.47
C PRO A 60 16.11 -5.72 12.67
N ASN A 61 15.53 -4.73 12.00
CA ASN A 61 14.09 -4.52 11.96
C ASN A 61 13.69 -3.76 10.71
N MET A 62 12.44 -3.93 10.29
CA MET A 62 11.90 -3.23 9.12
C MET A 62 11.78 -1.73 9.42
N PRO A 63 12.42 -0.87 8.61
CA PRO A 63 12.30 0.58 8.79
C PRO A 63 10.84 1.03 8.85
N GLY A 64 10.54 1.92 9.79
CA GLY A 64 9.17 2.42 9.97
C GLY A 64 8.59 3.06 8.72
N MET A 65 9.40 3.81 7.96
CA MET A 65 8.94 4.43 6.73
C MET A 65 8.67 3.41 5.62
N LEU A 66 9.34 2.25 5.62
CA LEU A 66 9.03 1.16 4.71
C LEU A 66 7.76 0.41 5.14
N GLN A 67 7.45 0.37 6.43
CA GLN A 67 6.15 -0.11 6.90
C GLN A 67 5.03 0.79 6.37
N VAL A 68 5.20 2.11 6.44
CA VAL A 68 4.25 3.08 5.86
C VAL A 68 4.15 2.89 4.35
N GLU A 69 5.27 2.70 3.65
CA GLU A 69 5.28 2.43 2.21
C GLU A 69 4.47 1.17 1.85
N ALA A 70 4.56 0.13 2.67
CA ALA A 70 3.75 -1.07 2.47
C ALA A 70 2.23 -0.76 2.57
N LEU A 71 1.83 0.09 3.51
CA LEU A 71 0.44 0.56 3.61
C LEU A 71 0.03 1.33 2.36
N VAL A 72 0.89 2.22 1.87
CA VAL A 72 0.63 3.02 0.67
C VAL A 72 0.49 2.14 -0.57
N GLN A 73 1.40 1.17 -0.76
CA GLN A 73 1.34 0.25 -1.89
C GLN A 73 0.08 -0.62 -1.86
N MET A 74 -0.33 -1.08 -0.68
CA MET A 74 -1.57 -1.83 -0.54
C MET A 74 -2.77 -0.96 -0.88
N SER A 75 -2.85 0.26 -0.34
CA SER A 75 -3.96 1.19 -0.60
C SER A 75 -4.07 1.56 -2.08
N ALA A 76 -2.93 1.65 -2.79
CA ALA A 76 -2.92 1.96 -4.21
C ALA A 76 -3.69 0.93 -5.04
N LEU A 77 -3.75 -0.33 -4.59
CA LEU A 77 -4.53 -1.37 -5.28
C LEU A 77 -6.02 -1.04 -5.30
N SER A 78 -6.54 -0.34 -4.30
CA SER A 78 -7.95 0.05 -4.26
C SER A 78 -8.34 1.01 -5.39
N VAL A 79 -7.40 1.82 -5.88
CA VAL A 79 -7.64 2.74 -7.00
C VAL A 79 -7.15 2.18 -8.33
N LEU A 80 -6.09 1.37 -8.32
CA LEU A 80 -5.57 0.70 -9.53
C LEU A 80 -6.53 -0.35 -10.09
N THR A 81 -7.37 -0.94 -9.25
CA THR A 81 -8.38 -1.92 -9.64
C THR A 81 -9.67 -1.30 -10.16
N LEU A 82 -9.82 0.02 -10.07
CA LEU A 82 -10.93 0.71 -10.73
C LEU A 82 -10.77 0.64 -12.25
N PRO A 83 -11.88 0.61 -13.01
CA PRO A 83 -11.83 0.53 -14.47
C PRO A 83 -10.92 1.60 -15.09
N GLY A 84 -10.04 1.18 -15.99
CA GLY A 84 -9.13 2.06 -16.71
C GLY A 84 -7.85 2.44 -15.99
N ASN A 85 -7.66 2.04 -14.72
CA ASN A 85 -6.51 2.48 -13.93
C ASN A 85 -5.34 1.47 -13.86
N LYS A 86 -5.53 0.26 -14.35
CA LYS A 86 -4.52 -0.80 -14.30
C LYS A 86 -3.17 -0.34 -14.85
N GLY A 87 -2.10 -0.50 -14.06
CA GLY A 87 -0.73 -0.16 -14.48
C GLY A 87 -0.38 1.33 -14.43
N LYS A 88 -1.27 2.18 -13.97
CA LYS A 88 -0.96 3.61 -13.79
C LYS A 88 -0.07 3.83 -12.56
N VAL A 89 0.65 4.94 -12.54
CA VAL A 89 1.54 5.29 -11.42
C VAL A 89 0.73 5.99 -10.33
N VAL A 90 0.98 5.60 -9.09
CA VAL A 90 0.41 6.23 -7.90
C VAL A 90 1.56 6.72 -7.01
N TYR A 91 1.52 7.99 -6.64
CA TYR A 91 2.50 8.60 -5.73
C TYR A 91 1.89 8.88 -4.37
N LEU A 92 2.71 8.75 -3.33
CA LEU A 92 2.43 9.31 -2.03
C LEU A 92 2.73 10.81 -2.06
N ILE A 93 1.81 11.65 -1.59
CA ILE A 93 2.02 13.11 -1.53
C ILE A 93 2.10 13.65 -0.11
N SER A 94 1.47 13.00 0.84
CA SER A 94 1.58 13.38 2.27
C SER A 94 1.20 12.22 3.16
N ALA A 95 1.76 12.22 4.37
CA ALA A 95 1.42 11.26 5.41
C ALA A 95 1.35 11.98 6.76
N ASN A 96 0.36 11.60 7.56
CA ASN A 96 0.10 12.22 8.86
C ASN A 96 -0.17 11.15 9.91
N ASN A 97 0.00 11.52 11.18
CA ASN A 97 -0.34 10.66 12.32
C ASN A 97 0.27 9.27 12.23
N ILE A 98 1.53 9.23 11.82
CA ILE A 98 2.30 7.99 11.75
C ILE A 98 2.64 7.55 13.17
N LYS A 99 2.25 6.31 13.52
CA LYS A 99 2.60 5.69 14.79
C LYS A 99 3.27 4.35 14.52
N LEU A 100 4.43 4.16 15.11
CA LEU A 100 5.23 2.94 15.02
C LEU A 100 5.30 2.35 16.43
N SER A 101 4.56 1.27 16.67
CA SER A 101 4.25 0.80 18.03
C SER A 101 5.06 -0.44 18.44
N ARG A 102 5.65 -1.15 17.49
CA ARG A 102 6.52 -2.30 17.76
C ARG A 102 7.45 -2.54 16.57
N LYS A 103 8.55 -3.27 16.83
CA LYS A 103 9.45 -3.73 15.76
C LYS A 103 8.78 -4.79 14.91
N VAL A 104 9.08 -4.77 13.63
CA VAL A 104 8.77 -5.83 12.67
C VAL A 104 10.08 -6.47 12.25
N VAL A 105 10.21 -7.77 12.47
CA VAL A 105 11.48 -8.49 12.37
C VAL A 105 11.40 -9.67 11.41
N VAL A 106 12.55 -10.29 11.14
CA VAL A 106 12.63 -11.50 10.32
C VAL A 106 11.72 -12.58 10.88
N GLY A 107 10.92 -13.20 10.01
CA GLY A 107 9.96 -14.24 10.39
C GLY A 107 8.55 -13.70 10.63
N ASP A 108 8.36 -12.40 10.77
CA ASP A 108 7.02 -11.82 10.94
C ASP A 108 6.25 -11.83 9.61
N CYS A 109 4.94 -11.98 9.72
CA CYS A 109 4.01 -11.67 8.65
C CYS A 109 3.39 -10.30 8.96
N PHE A 110 3.69 -9.32 8.13
CA PHE A 110 3.15 -7.96 8.26
C PHE A 110 1.80 -7.89 7.57
N GLU A 111 0.73 -7.95 8.35
CA GLU A 111 -0.65 -7.92 7.86
C GLU A 111 -1.10 -6.48 7.66
N ILE A 112 -1.62 -6.17 6.48
CA ILE A 112 -1.93 -4.81 6.06
C ILE A 112 -3.42 -4.67 5.80
N GLU A 113 -4.02 -3.66 6.42
CA GLU A 113 -5.41 -3.27 6.17
C GLU A 113 -5.45 -1.79 5.83
N THR A 114 -6.07 -1.44 4.69
CA THR A 114 -6.18 -0.05 4.24
C THR A 114 -7.60 0.28 3.82
N ASN A 115 -8.00 1.52 4.05
CA ASN A 115 -9.27 2.06 3.61
C ASN A 115 -9.04 3.31 2.78
N LEU A 116 -9.76 3.40 1.67
CA LEU A 116 -9.82 4.59 0.84
C LEU A 116 -10.99 5.44 1.34
N LEU A 117 -10.68 6.54 2.01
CA LEU A 117 -11.69 7.40 2.64
C LEU A 117 -12.34 8.36 1.64
N LYS A 118 -11.56 8.77 0.63
CA LYS A 118 -12.04 9.67 -0.41
C LYS A 118 -11.21 9.46 -1.67
N TRP A 119 -11.88 9.42 -2.81
CA TRP A 119 -11.23 9.35 -4.11
C TRP A 119 -11.92 10.32 -5.07
N LYS A 120 -11.18 11.31 -5.57
CA LYS A 120 -11.73 12.30 -6.48
C LYS A 120 -10.66 12.87 -7.40
N ARG A 121 -10.90 12.76 -8.71
CA ARG A 121 -10.05 13.36 -9.74
C ARG A 121 -8.57 12.98 -9.65
N GLY A 122 -8.29 11.72 -9.29
CA GLY A 122 -6.93 11.24 -9.14
C GLY A 122 -6.28 11.55 -7.80
N LEU A 123 -7.01 12.13 -6.84
CA LEU A 123 -6.54 12.38 -5.47
C LEU A 123 -7.28 11.48 -4.49
N GLY A 124 -6.53 10.78 -3.64
CA GLY A 124 -7.07 9.89 -2.64
C GLY A 124 -6.61 10.22 -1.22
N SER A 125 -7.54 10.09 -0.26
CA SER A 125 -7.24 10.12 1.17
C SER A 125 -7.44 8.73 1.73
N CYS A 126 -6.44 8.24 2.44
CA CYS A 126 -6.37 6.85 2.91
C CYS A 126 -5.98 6.78 4.37
N GLU A 127 -6.31 5.66 4.98
CA GLU A 127 -5.78 5.25 6.27
C GLU A 127 -5.32 3.79 6.18
N GLY A 128 -4.34 3.41 6.97
CA GLY A 128 -3.82 2.06 6.98
C GLY A 128 -3.27 1.64 8.31
N VAL A 129 -3.29 0.32 8.55
CA VAL A 129 -2.75 -0.33 9.73
C VAL A 129 -1.95 -1.55 9.29
N GLY A 130 -0.75 -1.69 9.84
CA GLY A 130 0.05 -2.90 9.72
C GLY A 130 0.12 -3.63 11.06
N LYS A 131 -0.14 -4.93 11.05
CA LYS A 131 -0.19 -5.77 12.27
C LYS A 131 0.73 -6.96 12.14
N VAL A 132 1.21 -7.42 13.28
CA VAL A 132 1.91 -8.71 13.41
C VAL A 132 1.23 -9.49 14.51
N ASN A 133 0.75 -10.69 14.20
CA ASN A 133 -0.01 -11.54 15.15
C ASN A 133 -1.15 -10.79 15.85
N GLY A 134 -1.88 -9.95 15.08
CA GLY A 134 -2.99 -9.17 15.59
C GLY A 134 -2.62 -7.90 16.37
N GLU A 135 -1.34 -7.66 16.63
CA GLU A 135 -0.84 -6.48 17.33
C GLU A 135 -0.45 -5.38 16.34
N ILE A 136 -0.90 -4.15 16.57
CA ILE A 136 -0.59 -3.02 15.71
C ILE A 136 0.92 -2.71 15.78
N ALA A 137 1.58 -2.73 14.64
CA ALA A 137 2.97 -2.34 14.49
C ALA A 137 3.10 -0.94 13.89
N CYS A 138 2.23 -0.62 12.92
CA CYS A 138 2.27 0.65 12.20
C CYS A 138 0.84 1.13 11.93
N LYS A 139 0.64 2.44 12.05
CA LYS A 139 -0.61 3.10 11.72
C LYS A 139 -0.30 4.44 11.06
N ALA A 140 -1.01 4.78 9.98
CA ALA A 140 -0.80 6.03 9.28
C ALA A 140 -2.06 6.49 8.53
N GLU A 141 -2.18 7.80 8.36
CA GLU A 141 -3.08 8.46 7.41
C GLU A 141 -2.21 9.02 6.29
N PHE A 142 -2.67 8.94 5.05
CA PHE A 142 -1.86 9.42 3.92
C PHE A 142 -2.73 9.79 2.72
N ASN A 143 -2.16 10.60 1.84
CA ASN A 143 -2.79 11.02 0.60
C ASN A 143 -1.98 10.51 -0.58
N ILE A 144 -2.69 10.03 -1.58
CA ILE A 144 -2.10 9.48 -2.81
C ILE A 144 -2.61 10.26 -4.02
N VAL A 145 -1.84 10.21 -5.11
CA VAL A 145 -2.19 10.86 -6.35
C VAL A 145 -1.89 9.96 -7.54
N MET A 146 -2.79 9.96 -8.50
CA MET A 146 -2.61 9.32 -9.80
C MET A 146 -2.50 10.44 -10.86
N PRO A 147 -1.27 10.84 -11.25
CA PRO A 147 -1.06 12.00 -12.11
C PRO A 147 -1.78 11.91 -13.46
N ASP A 148 -1.89 10.73 -14.03
CA ASP A 148 -2.57 10.55 -15.33
C ASP A 148 -4.03 11.02 -15.29
N LEU A 149 -4.75 10.76 -14.19
CA LEU A 149 -6.13 11.22 -14.03
C LEU A 149 -6.23 12.74 -13.84
N ILE A 150 -5.24 13.35 -13.19
CA ILE A 150 -5.19 14.80 -13.03
C ILE A 150 -5.00 15.48 -14.39
N LYS A 151 -4.12 14.94 -15.24
CA LYS A 151 -3.90 15.46 -16.60
C LYS A 151 -5.17 15.36 -17.45
N GLU A 152 -5.84 14.21 -17.43
CA GLU A 152 -7.10 14.02 -18.15
C GLU A 152 -8.15 15.05 -17.72
N TYR A 153 -8.27 15.31 -16.42
CA TYR A 153 -9.21 16.27 -15.87
C TYR A 153 -8.90 17.72 -16.30
N LYS A 154 -7.62 18.10 -16.37
CA LYS A 154 -7.20 19.43 -16.83
C LYS A 154 -7.54 19.66 -18.30
N VAL A 155 -7.33 18.67 -19.15
CA VAL A 155 -7.64 18.73 -20.59
C VAL A 155 -9.14 18.95 -20.81
N ILE A 156 -10.01 18.35 -20.01
CA ILE A 156 -11.46 18.52 -20.13
C ILE A 156 -11.90 19.95 -19.73
N LYS A 157 -11.13 20.63 -18.88
CA LYS A 157 -11.45 22.00 -18.41
C LYS A 157 -10.93 23.12 -19.31
N GLU A 158 -9.96 22.85 -20.14
CA GLU A 158 -9.43 23.80 -21.13
C GLU A 158 -10.25 23.78 -22.43
#